data_f7c8f72713e343fca7d71dc72fdfbf05
#
_entry.id   f7c8f72713e343fca7d71dc72fdfbf05
#
_cell.length_a   1.000
_cell.length_b   1.000
_cell.length_c   1.000
_cell.angle_alpha   90.00
_cell.angle_beta   90.00
_cell.angle_gamma   90.00
#
_symmetry.space_group_name_H-M   'P 1'
#
loop_
_entity.id
_entity.type
_entity.pdbx_description
1 polymer ?
#
loop_
_entity_poly.entity_id
_entity_poly.type
_entity_poly.pdbx_seq_one_letter_code
_entity_poly.pdbx_strand_id
1 'polypeptide(L)'
;MFNPLKLFKRKALTTNSNEGWQGWLQNGIHTDAGVTITNDTALQISAVFNSIRIIGEDIAKLPLQVFKRLDKGRKKRSDNNIWRLFNESPNPEMDAMSFRNTIQGHVLGYGNGYAEIVRGPDGFVQQLWILDPKKVTPKRRDNGTLYYEVITDDGRPADVSLEKIFRIPGFGFDGVQGYNVISYARQSLGLARGAELFGSKFFGNGAKASLVLEIPQELTEKSSDNLVKSVNKQVGRENQHSVLLAEQGAKFSTLSVSQKDSQYLETRQFSVRDIARWFRIQPHKIGDLSDATFSNIEHQSQEYVGDTLTPWFVRWEQAIRMQLMTPEQQTDNLYVKHNANALLRGDIKSRYEAYSSAIMNGWATRNEVREREELNPIDGLDEPLVPLNMAVVGEEPVETGNTDAFIEDAAGRIALAEEHGLSARVGKANDDRDRFNEWVSAFYEKQISYCDACLKPLGVSKTAAREIAISGEWAIQYAEDPASEIKTWNRKQEIVDIIKEAMLCTTK
;
A
#
# COMPACT_ATOMS: atom_id res chain seq x y z
N MET A 1 -43.54 -2.20 34.91
CA MET A 1 -42.47 -2.22 33.87
C MET A 1 -41.45 -1.15 34.22
N PHE A 2 -40.32 -1.56 34.78
CA PHE A 2 -39.19 -0.67 35.07
C PHE A 2 -38.49 -0.31 33.75
N ASN A 3 -38.43 0.97 33.45
CA ASN A 3 -37.69 1.48 32.31
C ASN A 3 -36.26 1.84 32.77
N PRO A 4 -35.23 1.01 32.52
CA PRO A 4 -33.89 1.22 33.04
C PRO A 4 -33.12 2.38 32.36
N LEU A 5 -33.73 3.04 31.37
CA LEU A 5 -33.09 4.10 30.58
C LEU A 5 -33.15 5.52 31.23
N LYS A 6 -33.79 5.68 32.40
CA LYS A 6 -33.84 6.97 33.07
C LYS A 6 -32.76 7.23 34.12
N LEU A 7 -31.88 6.26 34.43
CA LEU A 7 -30.88 6.38 35.50
C LEU A 7 -29.55 7.02 35.05
N PHE A 8 -29.30 7.11 33.77
CA PHE A 8 -28.18 7.88 33.27
C PHE A 8 -28.72 9.03 32.43
N LYS A 9 -28.90 10.21 33.06
CA LYS A 9 -28.78 11.43 32.26
C LYS A 9 -27.46 11.31 31.55
N ARG A 10 -27.48 11.06 30.23
CA ARG A 10 -26.34 11.19 29.37
C ARG A 10 -25.91 12.66 29.36
N LYS A 11 -25.32 13.11 30.49
CA LYS A 11 -24.33 14.17 30.37
C LYS A 11 -23.35 13.59 29.40
N ALA A 12 -23.32 14.12 28.19
CA ALA A 12 -22.16 13.92 27.34
C ALA A 12 -20.95 14.11 28.24
N LEU A 13 -19.99 13.21 28.18
CA LEU A 13 -18.65 13.46 28.63
C LEU A 13 -18.06 14.54 27.70
N THR A 14 -18.73 15.66 27.60
CA THR A 14 -18.17 16.92 27.21
C THR A 14 -17.37 17.35 28.42
N THR A 15 -16.20 16.82 28.54
CA THR A 15 -15.08 17.51 29.19
C THR A 15 -14.78 18.80 28.43
N ASN A 16 -15.78 19.46 27.95
CA ASN A 16 -15.68 20.66 27.17
C ASN A 16 -16.53 21.72 27.83
N SER A 17 -15.95 22.48 28.71
CA SER A 17 -16.14 23.89 28.65
C SER A 17 -15.66 24.34 27.27
N ASN A 18 -16.61 24.46 26.33
CA ASN A 18 -16.36 24.76 24.92
C ASN A 18 -15.51 26.02 24.69
N GLU A 19 -15.48 26.92 25.63
CA GLU A 19 -14.74 28.18 25.58
C GLU A 19 -13.22 28.00 25.72
N GLY A 20 -12.77 27.04 26.54
CA GLY A 20 -11.34 26.76 26.71
C GLY A 20 -10.70 26.04 25.50
N TRP A 21 -11.42 25.09 24.89
CA TRP A 21 -10.90 24.28 23.79
C TRP A 21 -10.85 25.03 22.44
N GLN A 22 -11.84 25.85 22.14
CA GLN A 22 -11.85 26.63 20.89
C GLN A 22 -10.81 27.75 20.92
N GLY A 23 -10.65 28.46 22.03
CA GLY A 23 -9.58 29.41 22.20
C GLY A 23 -8.18 28.77 22.16
N TRP A 24 -8.07 27.56 22.68
CA TRP A 24 -6.86 26.76 22.70
C TRP A 24 -6.48 26.21 21.29
N LEU A 25 -7.49 25.83 20.47
CA LEU A 25 -7.28 25.33 19.10
C LEU A 25 -6.99 26.46 18.10
N GLN A 26 -7.55 27.67 18.32
CA GLN A 26 -7.45 28.79 17.37
C GLN A 26 -6.21 29.68 17.59
N ASN A 27 -5.75 29.84 18.82
CA ASN A 27 -4.73 30.84 19.15
C ASN A 27 -3.28 30.35 19.13
N GLY A 28 -3.05 29.08 18.80
CA GLY A 28 -1.70 28.48 18.87
C GLY A 28 -1.12 28.54 20.28
N ILE A 29 -0.66 27.43 20.82
CA ILE A 29 -0.11 27.39 22.17
C ILE A 29 1.40 27.47 22.07
N HIS A 30 1.99 28.32 22.91
CA HIS A 30 3.44 28.34 23.14
C HIS A 30 3.89 26.96 23.63
N THR A 31 4.94 26.46 23.03
CA THR A 31 5.60 25.23 23.45
C THR A 31 6.77 25.55 24.37
N ASP A 32 7.23 24.57 25.14
CA ASP A 32 8.43 24.72 25.99
C ASP A 32 9.68 25.05 25.18
N ALA A 33 9.68 24.72 23.88
CA ALA A 33 10.71 25.12 22.91
C ALA A 33 10.63 26.62 22.49
N GLY A 34 9.70 27.41 23.05
CA GLY A 34 9.56 28.83 22.77
C GLY A 34 8.93 29.17 21.41
N VAL A 35 8.32 28.22 20.74
CA VAL A 35 7.66 28.40 19.44
C VAL A 35 6.15 28.15 19.54
N THR A 36 5.38 28.83 18.71
CA THR A 36 3.92 28.64 18.64
C THR A 36 3.58 27.65 17.53
N ILE A 37 2.83 26.58 17.88
CA ILE A 37 2.38 25.56 16.95
C ILE A 37 0.88 25.72 16.72
N THR A 38 0.53 26.05 15.48
CA THR A 38 -0.82 26.02 14.89
C THR A 38 -0.88 24.93 13.82
N ASN A 39 -2.06 24.62 13.29
CA ASN A 39 -2.15 23.70 12.16
C ASN A 39 -1.33 24.21 10.96
N ASP A 40 -1.36 25.51 10.69
CA ASP A 40 -0.63 26.11 9.56
C ASP A 40 0.90 26.09 9.77
N THR A 41 1.38 26.38 10.99
CA THR A 41 2.82 26.29 11.30
C THR A 41 3.31 24.83 11.38
N ALA A 42 2.47 23.89 11.77
CA ALA A 42 2.79 22.47 11.77
C ALA A 42 2.98 21.94 10.33
N LEU A 43 2.19 22.38 9.37
CA LEU A 43 2.34 22.03 7.94
C LEU A 43 3.64 22.55 7.32
N GLN A 44 4.31 23.51 7.94
CA GLN A 44 5.66 23.94 7.51
C GLN A 44 6.75 22.92 7.89
N ILE A 45 6.46 21.99 8.78
CA ILE A 45 7.38 20.91 9.13
C ILE A 45 7.20 19.80 8.06
N SER A 46 8.26 19.52 7.31
CA SER A 46 8.23 18.60 6.15
C SER A 46 7.67 17.21 6.50
N ALA A 47 8.02 16.67 7.65
CA ALA A 47 7.56 15.36 8.10
C ALA A 47 6.04 15.35 8.37
N VAL A 48 5.47 16.44 8.92
CA VAL A 48 4.02 16.57 9.12
C VAL A 48 3.30 16.67 7.80
N PHE A 49 3.74 17.57 6.93
CA PHE A 49 3.17 17.76 5.60
C PHE A 49 3.15 16.45 4.80
N ASN A 50 4.31 15.75 4.79
CA ASN A 50 4.44 14.49 4.07
C ASN A 50 3.56 13.39 4.65
N SER A 51 3.45 13.28 5.98
CA SER A 51 2.59 12.29 6.65
C SER A 51 1.12 12.48 6.27
N ILE A 52 0.62 13.70 6.33
CA ILE A 52 -0.77 14.03 5.97
C ILE A 52 -1.01 13.78 4.48
N ARG A 53 -0.09 14.23 3.63
CA ARG A 53 -0.17 14.07 2.19
C ARG A 53 -0.18 12.59 1.77
N ILE A 54 0.78 11.78 2.23
CA ILE A 54 0.90 10.38 1.83
C ILE A 54 -0.33 9.58 2.27
N ILE A 55 -0.78 9.74 3.52
CA ILE A 55 -1.97 9.01 4.00
C ILE A 55 -3.22 9.47 3.23
N GLY A 56 -3.36 10.78 2.99
CA GLY A 56 -4.49 11.34 2.26
C GLY A 56 -4.54 10.85 0.81
N GLU A 57 -3.44 10.94 0.08
CA GLU A 57 -3.32 10.48 -1.30
C GLU A 57 -3.48 8.97 -1.43
N ASP A 58 -2.92 8.18 -0.49
CA ASP A 58 -3.03 6.72 -0.51
C ASP A 58 -4.47 6.24 -0.31
N ILE A 59 -5.26 6.91 0.52
CA ILE A 59 -6.69 6.64 0.69
C ILE A 59 -7.48 7.12 -0.53
N ALA A 60 -7.15 8.32 -1.02
CA ALA A 60 -7.90 8.97 -2.09
C ALA A 60 -7.74 8.29 -3.46
N LYS A 61 -6.56 7.73 -3.76
CA LYS A 61 -6.29 7.05 -5.03
C LYS A 61 -6.96 5.69 -5.18
N LEU A 62 -7.38 5.06 -4.04
CA LEU A 62 -7.97 3.73 -4.09
C LEU A 62 -9.43 3.81 -4.55
N PRO A 63 -9.85 3.01 -5.54
CA PRO A 63 -11.25 2.94 -5.93
C PRO A 63 -12.12 2.42 -4.78
N LEU A 64 -13.24 3.11 -4.54
CA LEU A 64 -14.23 2.70 -3.57
C LEU A 64 -15.35 1.95 -4.31
N GLN A 65 -15.47 0.66 -4.07
CA GLN A 65 -16.43 -0.20 -4.76
C GLN A 65 -17.69 -0.38 -3.92
N VAL A 66 -18.84 -0.36 -4.57
CA VAL A 66 -20.13 -0.66 -3.97
C VAL A 66 -20.50 -2.11 -4.31
N PHE A 67 -20.89 -2.87 -3.31
CA PHE A 67 -21.30 -4.26 -3.42
C PHE A 67 -22.68 -4.47 -2.83
N LYS A 68 -23.43 -5.38 -3.45
CA LYS A 68 -24.62 -6.01 -2.86
C LYS A 68 -24.23 -7.39 -2.34
N ARG A 69 -24.48 -7.67 -1.06
CA ARG A 69 -24.31 -9.01 -0.49
C ARG A 69 -25.44 -9.89 -0.99
N LEU A 70 -25.09 -11.07 -1.47
CA LEU A 70 -26.00 -12.12 -1.88
C LEU A 70 -25.97 -13.24 -0.84
N ASP A 71 -26.89 -14.21 -0.93
CA ASP A 71 -26.88 -15.41 -0.07
C ASP A 71 -25.57 -16.18 -0.22
N LYS A 72 -25.08 -16.26 -1.46
CA LYS A 72 -23.72 -16.77 -1.74
C LYS A 72 -22.95 -15.70 -2.52
N GLY A 73 -21.86 -15.18 -1.90
CA GLY A 73 -20.98 -14.21 -2.53
C GLY A 73 -21.48 -12.76 -2.49
N ARG A 74 -21.05 -11.99 -3.46
CA ARG A 74 -21.36 -10.55 -3.60
C ARG A 74 -21.39 -10.14 -5.06
N LYS A 75 -22.19 -9.13 -5.38
CA LYS A 75 -22.26 -8.52 -6.72
C LYS A 75 -21.81 -7.07 -6.66
N LYS A 76 -20.93 -6.67 -7.57
CA LYS A 76 -20.49 -5.27 -7.75
C LYS A 76 -21.62 -4.43 -8.32
N ARG A 77 -21.80 -3.21 -7.85
CA ARG A 77 -22.83 -2.26 -8.25
C ARG A 77 -22.19 -0.90 -8.55
N SER A 78 -21.74 -0.73 -9.80
CA SER A 78 -21.17 0.53 -10.31
C SER A 78 -22.24 1.54 -10.77
N ASP A 79 -23.49 1.09 -10.90
CA ASP A 79 -24.68 1.87 -11.25
C ASP A 79 -25.28 2.66 -10.08
N ASN A 80 -24.60 2.70 -8.91
CA ASN A 80 -25.10 3.32 -7.70
C ASN A 80 -24.62 4.77 -7.56
N ASN A 81 -25.46 5.67 -7.03
CA ASN A 81 -25.13 7.06 -6.77
C ASN A 81 -23.91 7.24 -5.84
N ILE A 82 -23.76 6.37 -4.84
CA ILE A 82 -22.58 6.38 -3.94
C ILE A 82 -21.31 6.08 -4.72
N TRP A 83 -21.34 5.14 -5.68
CA TRP A 83 -20.18 4.86 -6.52
C TRP A 83 -19.75 6.10 -7.30
N ARG A 84 -20.69 6.80 -7.94
CA ARG A 84 -20.43 8.03 -8.68
C ARG A 84 -19.79 9.13 -7.80
N LEU A 85 -20.35 9.37 -6.62
CA LEU A 85 -19.86 10.40 -5.69
C LEU A 85 -18.40 10.18 -5.26
N PHE A 86 -17.99 8.91 -5.09
CA PHE A 86 -16.66 8.58 -4.57
C PHE A 86 -15.65 8.12 -5.60
N ASN A 87 -16.03 7.95 -6.88
CA ASN A 87 -15.10 7.56 -7.95
C ASN A 87 -15.06 8.56 -9.11
N GLU A 88 -16.12 9.36 -9.31
CA GLU A 88 -16.16 10.37 -10.35
C GLU A 88 -16.12 11.78 -9.75
N SER A 89 -17.26 12.26 -9.22
CA SER A 89 -17.41 13.62 -8.73
C SER A 89 -18.44 13.70 -7.59
N PRO A 90 -18.06 14.27 -6.42
CA PRO A 90 -18.99 14.53 -5.33
C PRO A 90 -19.88 15.75 -5.59
N ASN A 91 -19.44 16.70 -6.40
CA ASN A 91 -20.14 17.93 -6.77
C ASN A 91 -19.55 18.47 -8.09
N PRO A 92 -20.12 19.53 -8.69
CA PRO A 92 -19.63 20.08 -9.96
C PRO A 92 -18.26 20.74 -9.92
N GLU A 93 -17.71 21.05 -8.74
CA GLU A 93 -16.49 21.84 -8.59
C GLU A 93 -15.23 20.98 -8.39
N MET A 94 -15.37 19.70 -7.98
CA MET A 94 -14.22 18.88 -7.67
C MET A 94 -14.41 17.42 -8.06
N ASP A 95 -13.29 16.75 -8.32
CA ASP A 95 -13.23 15.30 -8.53
C ASP A 95 -13.24 14.52 -7.21
N ALA A 96 -13.52 13.22 -7.30
CA ALA A 96 -13.64 12.34 -6.14
C ALA A 96 -12.31 12.15 -5.39
N MET A 97 -11.16 12.18 -6.10
CA MET A 97 -9.85 12.05 -5.46
C MET A 97 -9.54 13.28 -4.61
N SER A 98 -9.74 14.47 -5.16
CA SER A 98 -9.55 15.75 -4.44
C SER A 98 -10.44 15.84 -3.21
N PHE A 99 -11.71 15.45 -3.33
CA PHE A 99 -12.65 15.41 -2.20
C PHE A 99 -12.15 14.49 -1.08
N ARG A 100 -11.81 13.25 -1.41
CA ARG A 100 -11.37 12.27 -0.41
C ARG A 100 -10.06 12.66 0.24
N ASN A 101 -9.11 13.18 -0.55
CA ASN A 101 -7.83 13.67 -0.06
C ASN A 101 -8.02 14.83 0.92
N THR A 102 -8.88 15.81 0.58
CA THR A 102 -9.16 16.96 1.44
C THR A 102 -9.84 16.56 2.74
N ILE A 103 -10.89 15.71 2.66
CA ILE A 103 -11.56 15.21 3.87
C ILE A 103 -10.58 14.44 4.76
N GLN A 104 -9.74 13.57 4.19
CA GLN A 104 -8.75 12.83 4.96
C GLN A 104 -7.69 13.76 5.55
N GLY A 105 -7.25 14.77 4.82
CA GLY A 105 -6.35 15.81 5.33
C GLY A 105 -6.95 16.59 6.51
N HIS A 106 -8.25 16.91 6.44
CA HIS A 106 -8.97 17.52 7.55
C HIS A 106 -9.02 16.60 8.79
N VAL A 107 -9.27 15.31 8.59
CA VAL A 107 -9.25 14.34 9.70
C VAL A 107 -7.88 14.27 10.36
N LEU A 108 -6.81 14.20 9.58
CA LEU A 108 -5.44 14.11 10.08
C LEU A 108 -4.97 15.41 10.75
N GLY A 109 -5.35 16.56 10.19
CA GLY A 109 -4.92 17.88 10.69
C GLY A 109 -5.79 18.42 11.81
N TYR A 110 -7.10 18.17 11.77
CA TYR A 110 -8.07 18.76 12.71
C TYR A 110 -8.82 17.74 13.55
N GLY A 111 -8.60 16.45 13.31
CA GLY A 111 -9.28 15.37 14.01
C GLY A 111 -10.62 14.96 13.40
N ASN A 112 -11.23 15.77 12.57
CA ASN A 112 -12.52 15.50 11.93
C ASN A 112 -12.56 16.08 10.52
N GLY A 113 -13.19 15.34 9.59
CA GLY A 113 -13.53 15.81 8.25
C GLY A 113 -15.06 15.91 8.13
N TYR A 114 -15.54 17.01 7.54
CA TYR A 114 -16.97 17.29 7.39
C TYR A 114 -17.31 17.66 5.95
N ALA A 115 -18.50 17.22 5.52
CA ALA A 115 -19.12 17.70 4.29
C ALA A 115 -20.62 17.84 4.47
N GLU A 116 -21.25 18.83 3.83
CA GLU A 116 -22.68 18.95 3.73
C GLU A 116 -23.25 17.92 2.76
N ILE A 117 -24.37 17.29 3.13
CA ILE A 117 -25.08 16.31 2.32
C ILE A 117 -26.25 17.01 1.63
N VAL A 118 -26.24 17.05 0.31
CA VAL A 118 -27.36 17.47 -0.51
C VAL A 118 -28.08 16.25 -1.04
N ARG A 119 -29.36 16.09 -0.67
CA ARG A 119 -30.21 14.97 -1.12
C ARG A 119 -31.24 15.45 -2.14
N GLY A 120 -31.54 14.57 -3.09
CA GLY A 120 -32.64 14.77 -4.04
C GLY A 120 -34.02 14.51 -3.41
N PRO A 121 -35.09 14.76 -4.18
CA PRO A 121 -36.45 14.46 -3.76
C PRO A 121 -36.70 12.97 -3.50
N ASP A 122 -35.89 12.11 -4.10
CA ASP A 122 -35.88 10.65 -3.92
C ASP A 122 -35.14 10.19 -2.65
N GLY A 123 -34.62 11.12 -1.86
CA GLY A 123 -33.85 10.84 -0.66
C GLY A 123 -32.40 10.39 -0.89
N PHE A 124 -31.97 10.13 -2.13
CA PHE A 124 -30.61 9.78 -2.44
C PHE A 124 -29.68 10.99 -2.37
N VAL A 125 -28.43 10.74 -1.95
CA VAL A 125 -27.39 11.78 -1.94
C VAL A 125 -27.01 12.14 -3.36
N GLN A 126 -27.13 13.40 -3.71
CA GLN A 126 -26.75 13.91 -5.03
C GLN A 126 -25.40 14.61 -5.03
N GLN A 127 -25.09 15.34 -3.94
CA GLN A 127 -23.84 16.09 -3.84
C GLN A 127 -23.30 16.07 -2.40
N LEU A 128 -21.98 16.23 -2.29
CA LEU A 128 -21.26 16.43 -1.03
C LEU A 128 -20.36 17.66 -1.17
N TRP A 129 -20.49 18.61 -0.22
CA TRP A 129 -19.74 19.85 -0.19
C TRP A 129 -18.85 19.92 1.05
N ILE A 130 -17.56 20.11 0.86
CA ILE A 130 -16.59 20.14 1.96
C ILE A 130 -16.88 21.35 2.89
N LEU A 131 -16.88 21.10 4.19
CA LEU A 131 -16.96 22.11 5.22
C LEU A 131 -15.61 22.29 5.91
N ASP A 132 -15.23 23.53 6.21
CA ASP A 132 -14.03 23.80 7.01
C ASP A 132 -14.24 23.28 8.44
N PRO A 133 -13.37 22.35 8.92
CA PRO A 133 -13.48 21.82 10.28
C PRO A 133 -13.43 22.90 11.38
N LYS A 134 -12.81 24.04 11.12
CA LYS A 134 -12.75 25.18 12.05
C LYS A 134 -14.11 25.83 12.26
N LYS A 135 -15.02 25.68 11.28
CA LYS A 135 -16.37 26.27 11.30
C LYS A 135 -17.44 25.31 11.80
N VAL A 136 -17.12 24.05 12.10
CA VAL A 136 -18.09 23.01 12.48
C VAL A 136 -17.85 22.55 13.91
N THR A 137 -18.84 22.72 14.77
CA THR A 137 -18.78 22.28 16.18
C THR A 137 -19.93 21.32 16.50
N PRO A 138 -19.64 20.05 16.88
CA PRO A 138 -20.68 19.14 17.32
C PRO A 138 -21.22 19.57 18.70
N LYS A 139 -22.52 19.68 18.81
CA LYS A 139 -23.25 20.03 20.06
C LYS A 139 -24.38 19.05 20.31
N ARG A 140 -24.88 19.00 21.55
CA ARG A 140 -26.06 18.24 21.93
C ARG A 140 -27.13 19.15 22.49
N ARG A 141 -28.37 18.91 22.06
CA ARG A 141 -29.55 19.55 22.63
C ARG A 141 -29.86 18.98 24.03
N ASP A 142 -30.69 19.63 24.80
CA ASP A 142 -31.11 19.18 26.16
C ASP A 142 -31.71 17.77 26.14
N ASN A 143 -32.36 17.38 25.05
CA ASN A 143 -32.91 16.03 24.86
C ASN A 143 -31.85 14.97 24.48
N GLY A 144 -30.53 15.34 24.40
CA GLY A 144 -29.43 14.48 24.04
C GLY A 144 -29.19 14.31 22.55
N THR A 145 -30.01 14.90 21.67
CA THR A 145 -29.85 14.80 20.21
C THR A 145 -28.61 15.55 19.76
N LEU A 146 -27.74 14.87 18.95
CA LEU A 146 -26.59 15.48 18.35
C LEU A 146 -26.97 16.38 17.17
N TYR A 147 -26.39 17.57 17.10
CA TYR A 147 -26.46 18.48 15.97
C TYR A 147 -25.12 19.16 15.79
N TYR A 148 -24.95 19.88 14.69
CA TYR A 148 -23.74 20.63 14.41
C TYR A 148 -24.04 22.12 14.32
N GLU A 149 -23.30 22.93 15.06
CA GLU A 149 -23.27 24.37 14.85
C GLU A 149 -22.23 24.64 13.76
N VAL A 150 -22.67 25.21 12.65
CA VAL A 150 -21.83 25.54 11.50
C VAL A 150 -21.80 27.06 11.36
N ILE A 151 -20.59 27.65 11.33
CA ILE A 151 -20.42 29.07 11.05
C ILE A 151 -20.53 29.25 9.54
N THR A 152 -21.57 29.92 9.09
CA THR A 152 -21.84 30.23 7.68
C THR A 152 -20.85 31.28 7.15
N ASP A 153 -20.84 31.53 5.85
CA ASP A 153 -19.87 32.48 5.24
C ASP A 153 -20.13 33.93 5.63
N ASP A 154 -21.36 34.26 6.03
CA ASP A 154 -21.71 35.56 6.64
C ASP A 154 -21.37 35.65 8.13
N GLY A 155 -20.67 34.66 8.69
CA GLY A 155 -20.18 34.64 10.07
C GLY A 155 -21.24 34.28 11.11
N ARG A 156 -22.44 33.87 10.71
CA ARG A 156 -23.54 33.53 11.63
C ARG A 156 -23.53 32.03 11.96
N PRO A 157 -23.77 31.63 13.21
CA PRO A 157 -23.95 30.24 13.53
C PRO A 157 -25.30 29.73 13.03
N ALA A 158 -25.30 28.54 12.43
CA ALA A 158 -26.49 27.83 12.00
C ALA A 158 -26.51 26.42 12.60
N ASP A 159 -27.65 26.00 13.15
CA ASP A 159 -27.85 24.64 13.64
C ASP A 159 -28.18 23.70 12.47
N VAL A 160 -27.31 22.76 12.21
CA VAL A 160 -27.47 21.77 11.15
C VAL A 160 -27.71 20.39 11.75
N SER A 161 -28.74 19.69 11.28
CA SER A 161 -29.06 18.34 11.76
C SER A 161 -28.02 17.32 11.33
N LEU A 162 -27.87 16.23 12.11
CA LEU A 162 -26.95 15.12 11.83
C LEU A 162 -27.11 14.54 10.42
N GLU A 163 -28.33 14.51 9.90
CA GLU A 163 -28.65 13.92 8.58
C GLU A 163 -28.11 14.73 7.39
N LYS A 164 -27.76 16.00 7.63
CA LYS A 164 -27.22 16.90 6.60
C LYS A 164 -25.69 17.00 6.61
N ILE A 165 -25.02 16.33 7.55
CA ILE A 165 -23.56 16.39 7.69
C ILE A 165 -22.98 15.00 7.52
N PHE A 166 -22.16 14.84 6.50
CA PHE A 166 -21.26 13.70 6.37
C PHE A 166 -20.03 13.97 7.23
N ARG A 167 -19.69 13.03 8.09
CA ARG A 167 -18.60 13.17 9.04
C ARG A 167 -17.71 11.94 9.07
N ILE A 168 -16.40 12.17 9.04
CA ILE A 168 -15.39 11.15 9.33
C ILE A 168 -14.59 11.59 10.55
N PRO A 169 -14.78 10.95 11.72
CA PRO A 169 -14.00 11.25 12.92
C PRO A 169 -12.65 10.54 12.89
N GLY A 170 -11.63 11.20 13.42
CA GLY A 170 -10.36 10.58 13.80
C GLY A 170 -10.49 9.71 15.06
N PHE A 171 -9.36 9.47 15.71
CA PHE A 171 -9.34 8.82 17.01
C PHE A 171 -9.89 9.76 18.07
N GLY A 172 -10.80 9.26 18.92
CA GLY A 172 -11.41 10.00 20.02
C GLY A 172 -12.11 9.05 20.97
N PHE A 173 -12.42 9.50 22.20
CA PHE A 173 -13.00 8.65 23.23
C PHE A 173 -14.54 8.69 23.29
N ASP A 174 -15.18 9.68 22.69
CA ASP A 174 -16.64 9.83 22.69
C ASP A 174 -17.33 9.23 21.46
N GLY A 175 -16.55 8.78 20.46
CA GLY A 175 -17.05 8.24 19.20
C GLY A 175 -17.69 9.30 18.28
N VAL A 176 -17.73 10.56 18.71
CA VAL A 176 -18.32 11.68 17.97
C VAL A 176 -17.25 12.63 17.44
N GLN A 177 -16.29 12.98 18.28
CA GLN A 177 -15.23 13.93 17.95
C GLN A 177 -13.87 13.26 18.01
N GLY A 178 -13.12 13.35 16.91
CA GLY A 178 -11.72 12.94 16.84
C GLY A 178 -10.80 14.01 17.45
N TYR A 179 -9.69 13.58 18.03
CA TYR A 179 -8.67 14.48 18.55
C TYR A 179 -7.84 15.09 17.44
N ASN A 180 -7.53 16.36 17.57
CA ASN A 180 -6.58 17.05 16.72
C ASN A 180 -5.15 16.56 17.04
N VAL A 181 -4.58 15.76 16.14
CA VAL A 181 -3.23 15.17 16.33
C VAL A 181 -2.18 16.27 16.52
N ILE A 182 -2.25 17.37 15.76
CA ILE A 182 -1.30 18.50 15.85
C ILE A 182 -1.34 19.13 17.23
N SER A 183 -2.52 19.32 17.80
CA SER A 183 -2.66 19.89 19.14
C SER A 183 -2.07 19.00 20.23
N TYR A 184 -2.22 17.68 20.11
CA TYR A 184 -1.64 16.73 21.06
C TYR A 184 -0.13 16.59 20.88
N ALA A 185 0.35 16.60 19.64
CA ALA A 185 1.78 16.50 19.29
C ALA A 185 2.54 17.82 19.45
N ARG A 186 1.90 18.91 19.90
CA ARG A 186 2.47 20.26 19.87
C ARG A 186 3.86 20.38 20.49
N GLN A 187 4.18 19.67 21.57
CA GLN A 187 5.50 19.71 22.20
C GLN A 187 6.56 19.08 21.29
N SER A 188 6.29 17.91 20.73
CA SER A 188 7.17 17.26 19.75
C SER A 188 7.37 18.13 18.50
N LEU A 189 6.28 18.72 17.98
CA LEU A 189 6.34 19.63 16.84
C LEU A 189 7.07 20.92 17.17
N GLY A 190 6.90 21.42 18.41
CA GLY A 190 7.63 22.57 18.94
C GLY A 190 9.13 22.36 18.97
N LEU A 191 9.55 21.18 19.42
CA LEU A 191 10.97 20.79 19.43
C LEU A 191 11.52 20.72 18.00
N ALA A 192 10.79 20.07 17.09
CA ALA A 192 11.18 19.97 15.67
C ALA A 192 11.34 21.37 15.03
N ARG A 193 10.34 22.24 15.23
CA ARG A 193 10.36 23.62 14.71
C ARG A 193 11.43 24.47 15.37
N GLY A 194 11.64 24.33 16.67
CA GLY A 194 12.70 25.01 17.41
C GLY A 194 14.10 24.64 16.88
N ALA A 195 14.32 23.34 16.61
CA ALA A 195 15.54 22.87 15.98
C ALA A 195 15.75 23.49 14.58
N GLU A 196 14.71 23.51 13.72
CA GLU A 196 14.80 24.16 12.41
C GLU A 196 15.15 25.64 12.50
N LEU A 197 14.51 26.38 13.41
CA LEU A 197 14.78 27.80 13.63
C LEU A 197 16.18 28.03 14.15
N PHE A 198 16.65 27.18 15.07
CA PHE A 198 18.03 27.23 15.56
C PHE A 198 19.01 27.02 14.40
N GLY A 199 18.84 25.96 13.62
CA GLY A 199 19.70 25.67 12.45
C GLY A 199 19.67 26.80 11.43
N SER A 200 18.48 27.33 11.12
CA SER A 200 18.33 28.47 10.19
C SER A 200 19.11 29.71 10.66
N LYS A 201 19.01 30.07 11.94
CA LYS A 201 19.76 31.19 12.52
C LYS A 201 21.27 30.90 12.56
N PHE A 202 21.67 29.71 12.94
CA PHE A 202 23.06 29.31 12.99
C PHE A 202 23.72 29.39 11.61
N PHE A 203 23.14 28.75 10.61
CA PHE A 203 23.64 28.78 9.22
C PHE A 203 23.48 30.17 8.58
N GLY A 204 22.39 30.86 8.90
CA GLY A 204 22.14 32.25 8.42
C GLY A 204 23.19 33.22 8.91
N ASN A 205 23.78 32.99 10.08
CA ASN A 205 24.88 33.77 10.62
C ASN A 205 26.27 33.23 10.21
N GLY A 206 26.35 32.42 9.18
CA GLY A 206 27.61 31.88 8.62
C GLY A 206 28.23 30.76 9.45
N ALA A 207 27.41 30.03 10.24
CA ALA A 207 27.85 28.94 11.13
C ALA A 207 28.98 29.34 12.12
N LYS A 208 29.03 30.60 12.47
CA LYS A 208 30.01 31.10 13.41
C LYS A 208 29.53 30.90 14.83
N ALA A 209 30.39 30.33 15.68
CA ALA A 209 30.19 30.31 17.11
C ALA A 209 30.15 31.71 17.67
N SER A 210 29.44 31.91 18.79
CA SER A 210 29.47 33.19 19.48
C SER A 210 30.91 33.58 19.81
N LEU A 211 31.31 34.74 19.36
CA LEU A 211 32.62 35.29 19.67
C LEU A 211 32.58 35.98 21.05
N VAL A 212 33.48 35.61 21.91
CA VAL A 212 33.72 36.33 23.14
C VAL A 212 34.89 37.27 22.89
N LEU A 213 34.66 38.53 23.07
CA LEU A 213 35.69 39.54 22.99
C LEU A 213 36.10 39.92 24.42
N GLU A 214 37.29 39.52 24.84
CA GLU A 214 37.88 39.87 26.11
C GLU A 214 38.73 41.14 25.94
N ILE A 215 38.44 42.16 26.73
CA ILE A 215 39.17 43.40 26.74
C ILE A 215 39.72 43.66 28.16
N PRO A 216 41.01 43.93 28.31
CA PRO A 216 41.64 44.06 29.65
C PRO A 216 41.28 45.36 30.36
N GLN A 217 40.52 46.27 29.73
CA GLN A 217 40.13 47.57 30.32
C GLN A 217 38.61 47.69 30.42
N GLU A 218 38.12 48.38 31.46
CA GLU A 218 36.70 48.73 31.57
C GLU A 218 36.33 49.75 30.47
N LEU A 219 35.33 49.42 29.68
CA LEU A 219 34.81 50.31 28.65
C LEU A 219 33.62 51.12 29.17
N THR A 220 33.55 52.38 28.72
CA THR A 220 32.33 53.16 28.94
C THR A 220 31.17 52.55 28.14
N GLU A 221 29.93 52.68 28.59
CA GLU A 221 28.73 52.14 27.97
C GLU A 221 28.64 52.47 26.45
N LYS A 222 28.98 53.72 26.12
CA LYS A 222 29.01 54.22 24.73
C LYS A 222 30.10 53.53 23.90
N SER A 223 31.25 53.26 24.48
CA SER A 223 32.36 52.55 23.81
C SER A 223 32.03 51.08 23.60
N SER A 224 31.40 50.45 24.58
CA SER A 224 30.93 49.08 24.52
C SER A 224 29.91 48.91 23.39
N ASP A 225 28.90 49.78 23.30
CA ASP A 225 27.88 49.74 22.25
C ASP A 225 28.46 49.95 20.83
N ASN A 226 29.43 50.86 20.71
CA ASN A 226 30.09 51.10 19.42
C ASN A 226 30.93 49.90 18.99
N LEU A 227 31.60 49.25 19.93
CA LEU A 227 32.40 48.08 19.67
C LEU A 227 31.53 46.89 19.25
N VAL A 228 30.43 46.61 20.00
CA VAL A 228 29.46 45.59 19.66
C VAL A 228 28.87 45.83 18.26
N LYS A 229 28.53 47.08 17.89
CA LYS A 229 28.04 47.41 16.55
C LYS A 229 29.10 47.18 15.48
N SER A 230 30.36 47.51 15.74
CA SER A 230 31.49 47.32 14.80
C SER A 230 31.76 45.85 14.57
N VAL A 231 31.83 45.05 15.65
CA VAL A 231 32.03 43.59 15.57
C VAL A 231 30.89 42.93 14.83
N ASN A 232 29.64 43.26 15.17
CA ASN A 232 28.47 42.73 14.49
C ASN A 232 28.44 43.08 13.01
N LYS A 233 28.86 44.29 12.60
CA LYS A 233 28.97 44.71 11.21
C LYS A 233 30.04 43.91 10.45
N GLN A 234 31.19 43.66 11.08
CA GLN A 234 32.30 42.91 10.48
C GLN A 234 32.05 41.38 10.44
N VAL A 235 31.31 40.86 11.41
CA VAL A 235 30.93 39.41 11.49
C VAL A 235 29.68 39.12 10.69
N GLY A 236 28.94 40.11 10.23
CA GLY A 236 27.69 39.97 9.44
C GLY A 236 27.87 39.21 8.15
N ARG A 237 26.71 38.80 7.56
CA ARG A 237 26.58 37.91 6.39
C ARG A 237 27.36 38.37 5.15
N GLU A 238 27.52 39.69 4.98
CA GLU A 238 28.20 40.28 3.83
C GLU A 238 29.75 40.19 3.92
N ASN A 239 30.31 39.89 5.12
CA ASN A 239 31.75 39.89 5.40
C ASN A 239 32.25 38.51 5.89
N GLN A 240 31.81 37.42 5.29
CA GLN A 240 32.07 36.07 5.77
C GLN A 240 33.57 35.65 5.90
N HIS A 241 34.46 36.38 5.26
CA HIS A 241 35.91 36.13 5.26
C HIS A 241 36.74 37.38 5.67
N SER A 242 36.13 38.35 6.33
CA SER A 242 36.86 39.54 6.80
C SER A 242 37.77 39.27 7.99
N VAL A 243 38.96 39.82 7.98
CA VAL A 243 39.90 39.79 9.08
C VAL A 243 39.38 40.69 10.18
N LEU A 244 39.23 40.16 11.40
CA LEU A 244 38.90 40.93 12.57
C LEU A 244 40.21 41.49 13.15
N LEU A 245 40.29 42.81 13.22
CA LEU A 245 41.43 43.50 13.85
C LEU A 245 41.17 43.61 15.35
N ALA A 246 42.04 43.00 16.16
CA ALA A 246 42.03 43.14 17.61
C ALA A 246 43.00 44.24 18.02
N GLU A 247 42.48 45.39 18.49
CA GLU A 247 43.28 46.51 19.02
C GLU A 247 43.27 46.50 20.56
N GLN A 248 44.20 47.17 21.17
CA GLN A 248 44.26 47.41 22.62
C GLN A 248 44.32 46.15 23.49
N GLY A 249 44.91 45.09 22.99
CA GLY A 249 45.03 43.82 23.72
C GLY A 249 43.77 42.96 23.80
N ALA A 250 42.77 43.28 22.99
CA ALA A 250 41.55 42.50 22.88
C ALA A 250 41.86 41.06 22.36
N LYS A 251 41.25 40.05 22.94
CA LYS A 251 41.36 38.64 22.54
C LYS A 251 40.01 38.15 22.07
N PHE A 252 39.99 37.55 20.90
CA PHE A 252 38.82 36.82 20.42
C PHE A 252 38.96 35.35 20.82
N SER A 253 38.02 34.85 21.62
CA SER A 253 37.84 33.44 21.85
C SER A 253 36.52 32.97 21.28
N THR A 254 36.55 31.84 20.62
CA THR A 254 35.31 31.21 20.10
C THR A 254 34.79 30.25 21.17
N LEU A 255 33.51 30.41 21.53
CA LEU A 255 32.84 29.36 22.30
C LEU A 255 32.70 28.14 21.36
N SER A 256 33.51 27.11 21.61
CA SER A 256 33.53 25.91 20.74
C SER A 256 32.17 25.22 20.73
N VAL A 257 31.67 24.94 19.52
CA VAL A 257 30.34 24.36 19.26
C VAL A 257 30.47 22.94 18.68
N SER A 258 31.68 22.35 18.71
CA SER A 258 31.99 21.11 17.93
C SER A 258 31.23 19.86 18.33
N GLN A 259 30.63 19.74 19.50
CA GLN A 259 29.75 18.63 19.88
C GLN A 259 28.29 18.87 19.56
N LYS A 260 27.86 20.10 19.29
CA LYS A 260 26.46 20.46 19.05
C LYS A 260 25.99 20.12 17.66
N ASP A 261 26.87 20.00 16.67
CA ASP A 261 26.48 19.75 15.29
C ASP A 261 25.98 18.32 15.06
N SER A 262 26.65 17.34 15.69
CA SER A 262 26.23 15.95 15.68
C SER A 262 24.89 15.78 16.41
N GLN A 263 24.73 16.36 17.59
CA GLN A 263 23.50 16.32 18.38
C GLN A 263 22.32 17.02 17.67
N TYR A 264 22.59 18.07 16.91
CA TYR A 264 21.57 18.75 16.11
C TYR A 264 21.01 17.84 15.02
N LEU A 265 21.85 17.13 14.26
CA LEU A 265 21.43 16.19 13.24
C LEU A 265 20.64 15.01 13.83
N GLU A 266 21.11 14.46 14.95
CA GLU A 266 20.40 13.39 15.67
C GLU A 266 19.02 13.87 16.17
N THR A 267 18.93 15.08 16.71
CA THR A 267 17.65 15.68 17.14
C THR A 267 16.68 15.84 15.97
N ARG A 268 17.16 16.24 14.80
CA ARG A 268 16.32 16.35 13.61
C ARG A 268 15.81 14.98 13.14
N GLN A 269 16.68 13.97 13.09
CA GLN A 269 16.27 12.61 12.73
C GLN A 269 15.28 12.04 13.75
N PHE A 270 15.54 12.21 15.05
CA PHE A 270 14.61 11.82 16.10
C PHE A 270 13.24 12.49 15.93
N SER A 271 13.22 13.79 15.62
CA SER A 271 11.97 14.54 15.41
C SER A 271 11.15 13.99 14.24
N VAL A 272 11.78 13.58 13.14
CA VAL A 272 11.10 12.95 12.01
C VAL A 272 10.45 11.63 12.42
N ARG A 273 11.16 10.78 13.15
CA ARG A 273 10.66 9.49 13.64
C ARG A 273 9.54 9.66 14.67
N ASP A 274 9.65 10.68 15.53
CA ASP A 274 8.62 10.97 16.53
C ASP A 274 7.33 11.47 15.84
N ILE A 275 7.43 12.33 14.83
CA ILE A 275 6.30 12.77 14.01
C ILE A 275 5.67 11.58 13.29
N ALA A 276 6.47 10.66 12.75
CA ALA A 276 5.98 9.43 12.11
C ALA A 276 5.07 8.61 13.03
N ARG A 277 5.41 8.51 14.34
CA ARG A 277 4.60 7.82 15.36
C ARG A 277 3.24 8.47 15.58
N TRP A 278 3.19 9.82 15.61
CA TRP A 278 1.93 10.55 15.79
C TRP A 278 0.92 10.27 14.67
N PHE A 279 1.39 10.10 13.45
CA PHE A 279 0.55 9.79 12.29
C PHE A 279 0.46 8.28 12.00
N ARG A 280 1.14 7.45 12.78
CA ARG A 280 1.23 6.00 12.59
C ARG A 280 1.70 5.63 11.17
N ILE A 281 2.70 6.34 10.69
CA ILE A 281 3.33 6.10 9.39
C ILE A 281 4.77 5.61 9.59
N GLN A 282 5.21 4.66 8.74
CA GLN A 282 6.58 4.17 8.82
C GLN A 282 7.56 5.26 8.36
N PRO A 283 8.72 5.42 9.06
CA PRO A 283 9.69 6.47 8.75
C PRO A 283 10.19 6.48 7.30
N HIS A 284 10.35 5.31 6.67
CA HIS A 284 10.80 5.20 5.28
C HIS A 284 9.81 5.87 4.29
N LYS A 285 8.52 5.87 4.58
CA LYS A 285 7.48 6.52 3.75
C LYS A 285 7.63 8.04 3.71
N ILE A 286 8.15 8.64 4.78
CA ILE A 286 8.37 10.08 4.86
C ILE A 286 9.84 10.47 4.60
N GLY A 287 10.65 9.54 4.07
CA GLY A 287 12.00 9.80 3.59
C GLY A 287 13.13 9.51 4.59
N ASP A 288 12.86 8.91 5.75
CA ASP A 288 13.90 8.42 6.66
C ASP A 288 14.24 6.94 6.33
N LEU A 289 15.36 6.75 5.63
CA LEU A 289 15.83 5.44 5.20
C LEU A 289 16.96 4.90 6.11
N SER A 290 17.21 5.50 7.25
CA SER A 290 18.37 5.18 8.11
C SER A 290 18.41 3.71 8.55
N ASP A 291 17.26 3.08 8.77
CA ASP A 291 17.14 1.69 9.20
C ASP A 291 16.49 0.79 8.12
N ALA A 292 16.43 1.26 6.86
CA ALA A 292 15.73 0.57 5.78
C ALA A 292 16.68 -0.38 5.03
N THR A 293 16.33 -1.68 5.01
CA THR A 293 16.91 -2.69 4.11
C THR A 293 15.87 -3.14 3.10
N PHE A 294 16.26 -3.65 1.94
CA PHE A 294 15.32 -4.03 0.87
C PHE A 294 14.27 -5.05 1.35
N SER A 295 14.65 -6.04 2.13
CA SER A 295 13.71 -7.04 2.67
C SER A 295 12.73 -6.46 3.69
N ASN A 296 13.15 -5.46 4.49
CA ASN A 296 12.29 -4.82 5.46
C ASN A 296 11.27 -3.87 4.83
N ILE A 297 11.61 -3.22 3.71
CA ILE A 297 10.72 -2.27 3.02
C ILE A 297 9.44 -2.97 2.51
N GLU A 298 9.55 -4.19 2.02
CA GLU A 298 8.40 -4.94 1.53
C GLU A 298 7.44 -5.31 2.68
N HIS A 299 7.96 -5.86 3.77
CA HIS A 299 7.16 -6.12 4.98
C HIS A 299 6.54 -4.85 5.56
N GLN A 300 7.32 -3.78 5.68
CA GLN A 300 6.84 -2.49 6.17
C GLN A 300 5.77 -1.88 5.27
N SER A 301 5.81 -2.15 3.96
CA SER A 301 4.76 -1.71 3.04
C SER A 301 3.45 -2.46 3.26
N GLN A 302 3.49 -3.76 3.57
CA GLN A 302 2.32 -4.54 3.95
C GLN A 302 1.76 -4.10 5.31
N GLU A 303 2.62 -3.89 6.31
CA GLU A 303 2.25 -3.34 7.62
C GLU A 303 1.59 -1.97 7.49
N TYR A 304 2.11 -1.10 6.62
CA TYR A 304 1.53 0.21 6.37
C TYR A 304 0.07 0.10 5.87
N VAL A 305 -0.22 -0.81 4.95
CA VAL A 305 -1.59 -1.04 4.47
C VAL A 305 -2.46 -1.63 5.58
N GLY A 306 -1.95 -2.65 6.29
CA GLY A 306 -2.68 -3.33 7.37
C GLY A 306 -2.95 -2.42 8.56
N ASP A 307 -1.92 -1.78 9.06
CA ASP A 307 -1.96 -1.09 10.33
C ASP A 307 -2.33 0.39 10.22
N THR A 308 -1.86 1.08 9.18
CA THR A 308 -2.11 2.52 9.03
C THR A 308 -3.36 2.79 8.22
N LEU A 309 -3.51 2.18 7.04
CA LEU A 309 -4.58 2.52 6.11
C LEU A 309 -5.88 1.76 6.38
N THR A 310 -5.83 0.48 6.75
CA THR A 310 -7.05 -0.32 6.96
C THR A 310 -8.00 0.28 8.00
N PRO A 311 -7.56 0.81 9.15
CA PRO A 311 -8.46 1.50 10.08
C PRO A 311 -9.18 2.69 9.45
N TRP A 312 -8.52 3.44 8.56
CA TRP A 312 -9.14 4.53 7.82
C TRP A 312 -10.14 4.03 6.79
N PHE A 313 -9.83 2.97 6.04
CA PHE A 313 -10.78 2.35 5.12
C PHE A 313 -12.08 1.97 5.84
N VAL A 314 -11.97 1.30 6.98
CA VAL A 314 -13.14 0.90 7.78
C VAL A 314 -13.95 2.11 8.26
N ARG A 315 -13.28 3.19 8.69
CA ARG A 315 -13.99 4.43 9.10
C ARG A 315 -14.77 5.05 7.95
N TRP A 316 -14.15 5.16 6.78
CA TRP A 316 -14.83 5.65 5.58
C TRP A 316 -16.00 4.77 5.18
N GLU A 317 -15.81 3.46 5.10
CA GLU A 317 -16.83 2.49 4.72
C GLU A 317 -18.04 2.53 5.65
N GLN A 318 -17.80 2.59 6.95
CA GLN A 318 -18.85 2.68 7.95
C GLN A 318 -19.56 4.05 7.93
N ALA A 319 -18.81 5.14 7.79
CA ALA A 319 -19.38 6.47 7.69
C ALA A 319 -20.29 6.62 6.47
N ILE A 320 -19.85 6.14 5.30
CA ILE A 320 -20.65 6.15 4.08
C ILE A 320 -21.92 5.33 4.27
N ARG A 321 -21.81 4.11 4.78
CA ARG A 321 -22.98 3.26 5.01
C ARG A 321 -24.00 3.88 5.96
N MET A 322 -23.51 4.43 7.07
CA MET A 322 -24.38 4.95 8.13
C MET A 322 -25.05 6.29 7.77
N GLN A 323 -24.34 7.15 7.04
CA GLN A 323 -24.74 8.54 6.86
C GLN A 323 -25.29 8.86 5.46
N LEU A 324 -24.82 8.14 4.43
CA LEU A 324 -25.16 8.44 3.04
C LEU A 324 -26.13 7.46 2.41
N MET A 325 -26.12 6.18 2.82
CA MET A 325 -27.05 5.19 2.28
C MET A 325 -28.45 5.35 2.90
N THR A 326 -29.46 5.22 2.07
CA THR A 326 -30.87 5.23 2.54
C THR A 326 -31.18 3.94 3.32
N PRO A 327 -32.24 3.92 4.16
CA PRO A 327 -32.66 2.70 4.85
C PRO A 327 -32.93 1.54 3.90
N GLU A 328 -33.48 1.81 2.70
CA GLU A 328 -33.73 0.80 1.67
C GLU A 328 -32.42 0.21 1.15
N GLN A 329 -31.42 1.04 0.85
CA GLN A 329 -30.10 0.59 0.41
C GLN A 329 -29.40 -0.26 1.49
N GLN A 330 -29.57 0.07 2.78
CA GLN A 330 -29.03 -0.70 3.89
C GLN A 330 -29.75 -2.05 4.05
N THR A 331 -31.08 -2.08 3.87
CA THR A 331 -31.91 -3.30 3.91
C THR A 331 -31.58 -4.21 2.71
N ASP A 332 -31.30 -3.63 1.55
CA ASP A 332 -30.87 -4.37 0.35
C ASP A 332 -29.41 -4.88 0.44
N ASN A 333 -28.82 -4.83 1.63
CA ASN A 333 -27.48 -5.33 1.95
C ASN A 333 -26.36 -4.69 1.09
N LEU A 334 -26.54 -3.42 0.70
CA LEU A 334 -25.48 -2.65 0.05
C LEU A 334 -24.41 -2.26 1.07
N TYR A 335 -23.16 -2.33 0.63
CA TYR A 335 -22.01 -1.87 1.40
C TYR A 335 -20.89 -1.41 0.49
N VAL A 336 -19.97 -0.63 1.04
CA VAL A 336 -18.80 -0.13 0.30
C VAL A 336 -17.53 -0.78 0.82
N LYS A 337 -16.54 -0.93 -0.07
CA LYS A 337 -15.21 -1.43 0.24
C LYS A 337 -14.15 -0.70 -0.60
N HIS A 338 -13.04 -0.32 0.04
CA HIS A 338 -11.85 0.12 -0.67
C HIS A 338 -11.15 -1.06 -1.34
N ASN A 339 -10.67 -0.85 -2.55
CA ASN A 339 -9.87 -1.86 -3.24
C ASN A 339 -8.39 -1.73 -2.81
N ALA A 340 -8.08 -2.23 -1.61
CA ALA A 340 -6.73 -2.18 -1.05
C ALA A 340 -5.70 -3.00 -1.85
N ASN A 341 -6.14 -3.97 -2.68
CA ASN A 341 -5.26 -4.79 -3.50
C ASN A 341 -4.40 -3.94 -4.46
N ALA A 342 -4.86 -2.75 -4.83
CA ALA A 342 -4.09 -1.83 -5.66
C ALA A 342 -2.80 -1.32 -4.99
N LEU A 343 -2.76 -1.24 -3.65
CA LEU A 343 -1.56 -0.86 -2.88
C LEU A 343 -0.62 -2.04 -2.62
N LEU A 344 -1.18 -3.25 -2.56
CA LEU A 344 -0.45 -4.49 -2.39
C LEU A 344 0.06 -5.05 -3.72
N ARG A 345 -0.12 -4.32 -4.82
CA ARG A 345 0.44 -4.63 -6.14
C ARG A 345 1.97 -4.48 -6.08
N GLY A 346 2.58 -5.37 -5.30
CA GLY A 346 4.01 -5.65 -5.36
C GLY A 346 4.43 -6.12 -6.76
N ASP A 347 5.62 -6.65 -6.86
CA ASP A 347 6.22 -7.16 -8.09
C ASP A 347 5.20 -7.85 -9.02
N ILE A 348 5.20 -7.41 -10.28
CA ILE A 348 4.36 -7.97 -11.36
C ILE A 348 4.51 -9.50 -11.40
N LYS A 349 5.71 -10.00 -11.17
CA LYS A 349 6.02 -11.43 -11.18
C LYS A 349 5.24 -12.20 -10.10
N SER A 350 5.31 -11.76 -8.85
CA SER A 350 4.57 -12.40 -7.73
C SER A 350 3.06 -12.39 -7.95
N ARG A 351 2.54 -11.32 -8.56
CA ARG A 351 1.12 -11.21 -8.90
C ARG A 351 0.70 -12.20 -9.97
N TYR A 352 1.49 -12.30 -11.05
CA TYR A 352 1.19 -13.26 -12.13
C TYR A 352 1.38 -14.71 -11.68
N GLU A 353 2.33 -14.99 -10.80
CA GLU A 353 2.47 -16.30 -10.15
C GLU A 353 1.24 -16.64 -9.31
N ALA A 354 0.73 -15.68 -8.53
CA ALA A 354 -0.52 -15.85 -7.77
C ALA A 354 -1.74 -16.06 -8.69
N TYR A 355 -1.84 -15.35 -9.81
CA TYR A 355 -2.89 -15.57 -10.80
C TYR A 355 -2.78 -16.94 -11.48
N SER A 356 -1.57 -17.35 -11.84
CA SER A 356 -1.34 -18.69 -12.38
C SER A 356 -1.80 -19.77 -11.40
N SER A 357 -1.39 -19.65 -10.14
CA SER A 357 -1.86 -20.57 -9.08
C SER A 357 -3.37 -20.54 -8.91
N ALA A 358 -3.99 -19.36 -8.96
CA ALA A 358 -5.44 -19.19 -8.84
C ALA A 358 -6.22 -19.90 -9.94
N ILE A 359 -5.77 -19.74 -11.18
CA ILE A 359 -6.37 -20.36 -12.36
C ILE A 359 -6.14 -21.88 -12.33
N MET A 360 -4.91 -22.30 -12.04
CA MET A 360 -4.53 -23.73 -12.02
C MET A 360 -5.28 -24.52 -10.93
N ASN A 361 -5.57 -23.89 -9.79
CA ASN A 361 -6.34 -24.53 -8.71
C ASN A 361 -7.87 -24.33 -8.85
N GLY A 362 -8.35 -23.72 -9.92
CA GLY A 362 -9.77 -23.62 -10.25
C GLY A 362 -10.59 -22.67 -9.38
N TRP A 363 -9.98 -21.84 -8.51
CA TRP A 363 -10.72 -20.89 -7.67
C TRP A 363 -10.87 -19.50 -8.29
N ALA A 364 -10.25 -19.24 -9.46
CA ALA A 364 -10.48 -18.05 -10.27
C ALA A 364 -10.56 -18.42 -11.75
N THR A 365 -11.47 -17.76 -12.48
CA THR A 365 -11.55 -17.89 -13.93
C THR A 365 -10.53 -17.00 -14.63
N ARG A 366 -10.23 -17.31 -15.89
CA ARG A 366 -9.34 -16.51 -16.71
C ARG A 366 -9.91 -15.11 -16.95
N ASN A 367 -11.23 -14.96 -17.13
CA ASN A 367 -11.89 -13.68 -17.29
C ASN A 367 -11.91 -12.85 -15.99
N GLU A 368 -12.06 -13.46 -14.82
CA GLU A 368 -11.92 -12.76 -13.54
C GLU A 368 -10.52 -12.17 -13.35
N VAL A 369 -9.47 -12.86 -13.79
CA VAL A 369 -8.09 -12.35 -13.75
C VAL A 369 -7.92 -11.22 -14.77
N ARG A 370 -8.50 -11.35 -15.97
CA ARG A 370 -8.49 -10.27 -16.98
C ARG A 370 -9.22 -9.02 -16.49
N GLU A 371 -10.37 -9.16 -15.82
CA GLU A 371 -11.09 -8.03 -15.21
C GLU A 371 -10.24 -7.34 -14.13
N ARG A 372 -9.47 -8.09 -13.34
CA ARG A 372 -8.57 -7.51 -12.34
C ARG A 372 -7.41 -6.70 -12.94
N GLU A 373 -7.00 -7.04 -14.15
CA GLU A 373 -5.97 -6.34 -14.93
C GLU A 373 -6.57 -5.33 -15.92
N GLU A 374 -7.88 -5.03 -15.81
CA GLU A 374 -8.63 -4.09 -16.67
C GLU A 374 -8.59 -4.46 -18.18
N LEU A 375 -8.44 -5.77 -18.46
CA LEU A 375 -8.48 -6.32 -19.81
C LEU A 375 -9.91 -6.76 -20.16
N ASN A 376 -10.30 -6.60 -21.43
CA ASN A 376 -11.60 -7.04 -21.90
C ASN A 376 -11.78 -8.56 -21.73
N PRO A 377 -12.97 -9.04 -21.34
CA PRO A 377 -13.27 -10.46 -21.29
C PRO A 377 -13.14 -11.09 -22.67
N ILE A 378 -12.89 -12.39 -22.71
CA ILE A 378 -12.83 -13.21 -23.93
C ILE A 378 -13.85 -14.32 -23.77
N ASP A 379 -14.67 -14.55 -24.80
CA ASP A 379 -15.66 -15.62 -24.79
C ASP A 379 -15.02 -16.99 -24.56
N GLY A 380 -15.64 -17.82 -23.72
CA GLY A 380 -15.15 -19.15 -23.37
C GLY A 380 -14.09 -19.20 -22.27
N LEU A 381 -13.77 -18.07 -21.60
CA LEU A 381 -12.80 -18.02 -20.50
C LEU A 381 -13.45 -17.86 -19.11
N ASP A 382 -14.76 -18.00 -18.99
CA ASP A 382 -15.52 -17.83 -17.74
C ASP A 382 -15.60 -19.10 -16.89
N GLU A 383 -15.24 -20.26 -17.46
CA GLU A 383 -15.23 -21.51 -16.73
C GLU A 383 -13.92 -21.70 -15.96
N PRO A 384 -13.99 -22.12 -14.67
CA PRO A 384 -12.81 -22.46 -13.91
C PRO A 384 -12.12 -23.70 -14.50
N LEU A 385 -10.79 -23.69 -14.54
CA LEU A 385 -10.03 -24.86 -14.92
C LEU A 385 -10.02 -25.84 -13.75
N VAL A 386 -10.37 -27.08 -14.02
CA VAL A 386 -10.21 -28.17 -13.05
C VAL A 386 -9.00 -29.00 -13.50
N PRO A 387 -7.96 -29.15 -12.68
CA PRO A 387 -6.85 -30.02 -13.01
C PRO A 387 -7.35 -31.44 -13.20
N LEU A 388 -6.95 -32.09 -14.30
CA LEU A 388 -7.39 -33.46 -14.65
C LEU A 388 -7.03 -34.51 -13.59
N ASN A 389 -6.09 -34.20 -12.71
CA ASN A 389 -5.66 -35.08 -11.60
C ASN A 389 -6.43 -34.83 -10.30
N MET A 390 -7.44 -33.94 -10.28
CA MET A 390 -8.30 -33.69 -9.13
C MET A 390 -9.71 -34.15 -9.45
N ALA A 391 -10.19 -35.18 -8.76
CA ALA A 391 -11.59 -35.59 -8.79
C ALA A 391 -12.33 -35.06 -7.57
N VAL A 392 -13.60 -34.70 -7.73
CA VAL A 392 -14.47 -34.34 -6.59
C VAL A 392 -14.74 -35.57 -5.77
N VAL A 393 -14.53 -35.51 -4.45
CA VAL A 393 -14.76 -36.62 -3.54
C VAL A 393 -16.26 -37.01 -3.61
N GLY A 394 -16.56 -38.18 -4.14
CA GLY A 394 -17.94 -38.73 -4.27
C GLY A 394 -18.51 -38.69 -5.68
N GLU A 395 -17.84 -38.13 -6.67
CA GLU A 395 -18.17 -38.39 -8.08
C GLU A 395 -17.33 -39.56 -8.61
N GLU A 396 -17.98 -40.51 -9.30
CA GLU A 396 -17.24 -41.52 -10.04
C GLU A 396 -16.32 -40.81 -11.06
N PRO A 397 -15.07 -41.30 -11.27
CA PRO A 397 -14.20 -40.74 -12.27
C PRO A 397 -14.95 -40.66 -13.60
N VAL A 398 -15.08 -39.47 -14.17
CA VAL A 398 -15.58 -39.33 -15.54
C VAL A 398 -14.64 -40.18 -16.40
N GLU A 399 -15.13 -41.30 -16.93
CA GLU A 399 -14.42 -42.04 -17.96
C GLU A 399 -14.11 -41.03 -19.08
N THR A 400 -12.89 -40.54 -19.07
CA THR A 400 -12.41 -39.66 -20.14
C THR A 400 -12.37 -40.53 -21.41
N GLY A 401 -13.43 -40.42 -22.20
CA GLY A 401 -13.63 -41.19 -23.42
C GLY A 401 -12.61 -40.93 -24.52
N ASN A 402 -11.39 -40.67 -24.18
CA ASN A 402 -10.31 -40.51 -25.15
C ASN A 402 -8.90 -40.84 -24.56
N THR A 403 -8.80 -42.02 -23.96
CA THR A 403 -7.50 -42.54 -23.49
C THR A 403 -6.48 -42.56 -24.65
N ASP A 404 -6.93 -42.78 -25.88
CA ASP A 404 -6.07 -42.73 -27.06
C ASP A 404 -5.45 -41.36 -27.31
N ALA A 405 -6.16 -40.25 -27.08
CA ALA A 405 -5.61 -38.91 -27.26
C ALA A 405 -4.52 -38.58 -26.19
N PHE A 406 -4.66 -39.08 -24.98
CA PHE A 406 -3.65 -38.92 -23.95
C PHE A 406 -2.39 -39.76 -24.22
N ILE A 407 -2.58 -40.98 -24.76
CA ILE A 407 -1.47 -41.84 -25.19
C ILE A 407 -0.71 -41.16 -26.34
N GLU A 408 -1.44 -40.63 -27.31
CA GLU A 408 -0.88 -39.90 -28.45
C GLU A 408 -0.08 -38.64 -28.04
N ASP A 409 -0.60 -37.88 -27.06
CA ASP A 409 0.08 -36.69 -26.53
C ASP A 409 1.35 -37.07 -25.76
N ALA A 410 1.28 -38.06 -24.89
CA ALA A 410 2.44 -38.56 -24.14
C ALA A 410 3.53 -39.07 -25.08
N ALA A 411 3.14 -39.90 -26.06
CA ALA A 411 4.05 -40.42 -27.07
C ALA A 411 4.69 -39.31 -27.93
N GLY A 412 3.88 -38.30 -28.31
CA GLY A 412 4.36 -37.14 -29.06
C GLY A 412 5.43 -36.35 -28.29
N ARG A 413 5.23 -36.12 -26.98
CA ARG A 413 6.19 -35.41 -26.14
C ARG A 413 7.50 -36.19 -25.97
N ILE A 414 7.42 -37.51 -25.79
CA ILE A 414 8.62 -38.35 -25.66
C ILE A 414 9.39 -38.36 -26.98
N ALA A 415 8.72 -38.62 -28.10
CA ALA A 415 9.36 -38.65 -29.43
C ALA A 415 10.01 -37.31 -29.80
N LEU A 416 9.35 -36.19 -29.51
CA LEU A 416 9.91 -34.85 -29.78
C LEU A 416 11.14 -34.56 -28.90
N ALA A 417 11.14 -34.99 -27.65
CA ALA A 417 12.29 -34.83 -26.76
C ALA A 417 13.50 -35.66 -27.22
N GLU A 418 13.24 -36.89 -27.73
CA GLU A 418 14.26 -37.73 -28.32
C GLU A 418 14.83 -37.09 -29.62
N GLU A 419 13.96 -36.66 -30.53
CA GLU A 419 14.34 -35.99 -31.76
C GLU A 419 15.25 -34.77 -31.53
N HIS A 420 14.85 -33.89 -30.60
CA HIS A 420 15.63 -32.71 -30.25
C HIS A 420 16.97 -33.04 -29.61
N GLY A 421 17.02 -34.07 -28.76
CA GLY A 421 18.23 -34.49 -28.09
C GLY A 421 19.24 -35.11 -29.06
N LEU A 422 18.74 -35.94 -29.97
CA LEU A 422 19.54 -36.68 -30.93
C LEU A 422 20.03 -35.82 -32.13
N SER A 423 19.14 -35.03 -32.74
CA SER A 423 19.43 -34.19 -33.89
C SER A 423 20.58 -33.21 -33.65
N ALA A 424 20.72 -32.72 -32.43
CA ALA A 424 21.80 -31.81 -32.04
C ALA A 424 23.21 -32.48 -32.08
N ARG A 425 23.29 -33.82 -32.09
CA ARG A 425 24.55 -34.58 -32.01
C ARG A 425 24.84 -35.54 -33.15
N VAL A 426 23.83 -35.91 -33.91
CA VAL A 426 23.96 -36.83 -35.05
C VAL A 426 25.01 -36.35 -36.07
N GLY A 427 25.14 -35.04 -36.32
CA GLY A 427 26.15 -34.48 -37.19
C GLY A 427 27.62 -34.76 -36.78
N LYS A 428 27.85 -35.20 -35.53
CA LYS A 428 29.15 -35.56 -34.98
C LYS A 428 29.38 -37.09 -34.94
N ALA A 429 28.39 -37.88 -35.30
CA ALA A 429 28.45 -39.34 -35.25
C ALA A 429 29.43 -39.93 -36.26
N ASN A 430 29.67 -39.23 -37.37
CA ASN A 430 30.58 -39.70 -38.44
C ASN A 430 32.06 -39.59 -38.08
N ASP A 431 32.43 -38.82 -37.05
CA ASP A 431 33.84 -38.61 -36.66
C ASP A 431 34.35 -39.65 -35.64
N ASP A 432 33.46 -40.17 -34.77
CA ASP A 432 33.79 -41.15 -33.72
C ASP A 432 32.54 -41.91 -33.29
N ARG A 433 32.30 -43.07 -33.86
CA ARG A 433 31.11 -43.90 -33.64
C ARG A 433 31.05 -44.47 -32.23
N ASP A 434 32.18 -44.88 -31.67
CA ASP A 434 32.18 -45.48 -30.33
C ASP A 434 31.81 -44.46 -29.27
N ARG A 435 32.37 -43.26 -29.39
CA ARG A 435 32.04 -42.15 -28.48
C ARG A 435 30.58 -41.66 -28.64
N PHE A 436 30.04 -41.76 -29.85
CA PHE A 436 28.64 -41.43 -30.09
C PHE A 436 27.71 -42.47 -29.42
N ASN A 437 28.04 -43.77 -29.55
CA ASN A 437 27.25 -44.83 -28.90
C ASN A 437 27.30 -44.73 -27.37
N GLU A 438 28.45 -44.44 -26.77
CA GLU A 438 28.57 -44.19 -25.33
C GLU A 438 27.65 -43.02 -24.90
N TRP A 439 27.61 -41.96 -25.70
CA TRP A 439 26.75 -40.84 -25.44
C TRP A 439 25.26 -41.19 -25.60
N VAL A 440 24.87 -41.99 -26.58
CA VAL A 440 23.51 -42.47 -26.79
C VAL A 440 23.02 -43.24 -25.54
N SER A 441 23.85 -44.17 -25.06
CA SER A 441 23.51 -44.92 -23.84
C SER A 441 23.26 -44.01 -22.62
N ALA A 442 24.15 -43.06 -22.38
CA ALA A 442 23.99 -42.06 -21.31
C ALA A 442 22.79 -41.12 -21.49
N PHE A 443 22.40 -40.83 -22.73
CA PHE A 443 21.21 -40.04 -23.06
C PHE A 443 19.95 -40.82 -22.68
N TYR A 444 19.81 -42.06 -23.12
CA TYR A 444 18.63 -42.87 -22.83
C TYR A 444 18.51 -43.27 -21.37
N GLU A 445 19.60 -43.43 -20.64
CA GLU A 445 19.55 -43.62 -19.19
C GLU A 445 18.89 -42.45 -18.46
N LYS A 446 19.12 -41.21 -18.93
CA LYS A 446 18.43 -40.00 -18.43
C LYS A 446 16.98 -39.89 -18.91
N GLN A 447 16.72 -40.34 -20.13
CA GLN A 447 15.38 -40.33 -20.73
C GLN A 447 14.36 -41.21 -19.98
N ILE A 448 14.80 -42.27 -19.31
CA ILE A 448 13.94 -43.11 -18.49
C ILE A 448 13.12 -42.31 -17.47
N SER A 449 13.76 -41.35 -16.79
CA SER A 449 13.08 -40.47 -15.83
C SER A 449 12.07 -39.52 -16.49
N TYR A 450 12.36 -39.04 -17.69
CA TYR A 450 11.43 -38.20 -18.44
C TYR A 450 10.23 -39.01 -18.97
N CYS A 451 10.48 -40.20 -19.51
CA CYS A 451 9.42 -41.13 -19.93
C CYS A 451 8.51 -41.51 -18.74
N ASP A 452 9.09 -41.85 -17.59
CA ASP A 452 8.31 -42.16 -16.38
C ASP A 452 7.41 -40.97 -15.98
N ALA A 453 7.92 -39.76 -16.02
CA ALA A 453 7.13 -38.55 -15.74
C ALA A 453 5.98 -38.32 -16.74
N CYS A 454 6.20 -38.57 -18.02
CA CYS A 454 5.17 -38.48 -19.05
C CYS A 454 4.10 -39.56 -18.96
N LEU A 455 4.48 -40.79 -18.52
CA LEU A 455 3.61 -41.96 -18.46
C LEU A 455 2.85 -42.11 -17.11
N LYS A 456 3.36 -41.46 -16.09
CA LYS A 456 2.73 -41.52 -14.74
C LYS A 456 1.26 -41.13 -14.73
N PRO A 457 0.77 -40.08 -15.46
CA PRO A 457 -0.66 -39.79 -15.53
C PRO A 457 -1.52 -40.87 -16.16
N LEU A 458 -0.95 -41.73 -16.99
CA LEU A 458 -1.61 -42.85 -17.66
C LEU A 458 -1.63 -44.12 -16.80
N GLY A 459 -1.06 -44.09 -15.60
CA GLY A 459 -0.99 -45.28 -14.72
C GLY A 459 -0.06 -46.37 -15.22
N VAL A 460 0.79 -46.06 -16.21
CA VAL A 460 1.69 -47.07 -16.83
C VAL A 460 2.92 -47.26 -15.96
N SER A 461 3.38 -48.49 -15.84
CA SER A 461 4.50 -48.84 -14.95
C SER A 461 5.86 -48.34 -15.42
N LYS A 462 6.83 -48.20 -14.50
CA LYS A 462 8.23 -47.85 -14.81
C LYS A 462 8.88 -48.83 -15.81
N THR A 463 8.37 -50.04 -15.97
CA THR A 463 8.81 -51.00 -16.97
C THR A 463 8.60 -50.49 -18.39
N ALA A 464 7.45 -49.90 -18.68
CA ALA A 464 7.18 -49.30 -19.99
C ALA A 464 8.12 -48.12 -20.31
N ALA A 465 8.44 -47.27 -19.32
CA ALA A 465 9.40 -46.19 -19.51
C ALA A 465 10.80 -46.70 -19.87
N ARG A 466 11.21 -47.81 -19.27
CA ARG A 466 12.47 -48.50 -19.59
C ARG A 466 12.43 -49.13 -20.99
N GLU A 467 11.34 -49.79 -21.34
CA GLU A 467 11.17 -50.42 -22.64
C GLU A 467 11.22 -49.38 -23.79
N ILE A 468 10.55 -48.23 -23.60
CA ILE A 468 10.65 -47.12 -24.56
C ILE A 468 12.11 -46.63 -24.71
N ALA A 469 12.81 -46.44 -23.59
CA ALA A 469 14.22 -46.01 -23.63
C ALA A 469 15.12 -47.02 -24.30
N ILE A 470 14.98 -48.33 -23.97
CA ILE A 470 15.78 -49.40 -24.54
C ILE A 470 15.56 -49.56 -26.05
N SER A 471 14.31 -49.46 -26.53
CA SER A 471 13.98 -49.55 -27.94
C SER A 471 14.61 -48.42 -28.73
N GLY A 472 14.57 -47.18 -28.19
CA GLY A 472 15.20 -46.00 -28.78
C GLY A 472 16.72 -46.11 -28.80
N GLU A 473 17.33 -46.53 -27.70
CA GLU A 473 18.79 -46.73 -27.62
C GLU A 473 19.25 -47.77 -28.64
N TRP A 474 18.56 -48.92 -28.70
CA TRP A 474 18.87 -49.98 -29.63
C TRP A 474 18.77 -49.53 -31.10
N ALA A 475 17.68 -48.85 -31.45
CA ALA A 475 17.48 -48.37 -32.84
C ALA A 475 18.61 -47.44 -33.30
N ILE A 476 19.09 -46.54 -32.40
CA ILE A 476 20.14 -45.57 -32.76
C ILE A 476 21.56 -46.22 -32.77
N GLN A 477 21.84 -47.11 -31.83
CA GLN A 477 23.17 -47.76 -31.77
C GLN A 477 23.43 -48.69 -32.95
N TYR A 478 22.39 -49.36 -33.45
CA TYR A 478 22.52 -50.34 -34.52
C TYR A 478 22.09 -49.79 -35.91
N ALA A 479 21.69 -48.54 -36.03
CA ALA A 479 21.39 -47.93 -37.28
C ALA A 479 22.68 -47.81 -38.16
N GLU A 480 22.58 -48.13 -39.44
CA GLU A 480 23.71 -47.97 -40.38
C GLU A 480 24.04 -46.49 -40.58
N ASP A 481 23.02 -45.64 -40.69
CA ASP A 481 23.13 -44.16 -40.76
C ASP A 481 22.18 -43.52 -39.78
N PRO A 482 22.64 -43.11 -38.58
CA PRO A 482 21.81 -42.49 -37.60
C PRO A 482 21.10 -41.21 -38.07
N ALA A 483 21.70 -40.45 -39.02
CA ALA A 483 21.08 -39.25 -39.56
C ALA A 483 19.87 -39.53 -40.44
N SER A 484 19.94 -40.65 -41.21
CA SER A 484 18.85 -41.14 -42.03
C SER A 484 17.74 -41.76 -41.20
N GLU A 485 18.09 -42.57 -40.19
CA GLU A 485 17.17 -43.27 -39.30
C GLU A 485 16.31 -42.29 -38.51
N ILE A 486 16.90 -41.25 -37.90
CA ILE A 486 16.14 -40.25 -37.15
C ILE A 486 15.13 -39.49 -38.01
N LYS A 487 15.43 -39.24 -39.29
CA LYS A 487 14.54 -38.55 -40.23
C LYS A 487 13.36 -39.38 -40.70
N THR A 488 13.51 -40.70 -40.78
CA THR A 488 12.48 -41.62 -41.32
C THR A 488 11.74 -42.39 -40.24
N TRP A 489 12.24 -42.34 -39.00
CA TRP A 489 11.75 -43.15 -37.91
C TRP A 489 10.39 -42.65 -37.40
N ASN A 490 9.37 -43.51 -37.48
CA ASN A 490 8.03 -43.19 -36.91
C ASN A 490 8.00 -43.51 -35.42
N ARG A 491 8.87 -42.85 -34.66
CA ARG A 491 9.10 -43.09 -33.23
C ARG A 491 7.84 -42.90 -32.41
N LYS A 492 7.01 -41.90 -32.76
CA LYS A 492 5.76 -41.64 -32.06
C LYS A 492 4.83 -42.86 -32.08
N GLN A 493 4.70 -43.52 -33.25
CA GLN A 493 3.82 -44.69 -33.37
C GLN A 493 4.33 -45.88 -32.55
N GLU A 494 5.64 -46.12 -32.59
CA GLU A 494 6.26 -47.17 -31.79
C GLU A 494 6.04 -46.99 -30.27
N ILE A 495 6.18 -45.74 -29.76
CA ILE A 495 5.93 -45.40 -28.36
C ILE A 495 4.45 -45.57 -28.03
N VAL A 496 3.52 -45.20 -28.90
CA VAL A 496 2.08 -45.42 -28.74
C VAL A 496 1.81 -46.91 -28.55
N ASP A 497 2.41 -47.79 -29.39
CA ASP A 497 2.21 -49.23 -29.35
C ASP A 497 2.72 -49.84 -28.03
N ILE A 498 3.92 -49.43 -27.56
CA ILE A 498 4.48 -49.83 -26.26
C ILE A 498 3.58 -49.42 -25.09
N ILE A 499 3.06 -48.20 -25.13
CA ILE A 499 2.16 -47.69 -24.07
C ILE A 499 0.87 -48.50 -24.05
N LYS A 500 0.26 -48.78 -25.20
CA LYS A 500 -0.97 -49.56 -25.31
C LYS A 500 -0.77 -51.00 -24.79
N GLU A 501 0.35 -51.62 -25.15
CA GLU A 501 0.68 -52.99 -24.68
C GLU A 501 0.90 -53.02 -23.16
N ALA A 502 1.61 -52.05 -22.60
CA ALA A 502 1.80 -51.94 -21.17
C ALA A 502 0.49 -51.67 -20.40
N MET A 503 -0.43 -50.91 -20.94
CA MET A 503 -1.75 -50.69 -20.35
C MET A 503 -2.62 -51.98 -20.34
N LEU A 504 -2.56 -52.79 -21.38
CA LEU A 504 -3.24 -54.05 -21.47
C LEU A 504 -2.70 -55.08 -20.43
N CYS A 505 -1.42 -54.98 -20.10
CA CYS A 505 -0.79 -55.83 -19.08
C CYS A 505 -1.13 -55.43 -17.64
N THR A 506 -1.52 -54.17 -17.40
CA THR A 506 -1.90 -53.67 -16.06
C THR A 506 -3.37 -53.91 -15.71
N THR A 507 -4.19 -54.27 -16.68
CA THR A 507 -5.64 -54.56 -16.52
C THR A 507 -5.92 -56.04 -16.32
N LYS A 508 -4.92 -56.89 -16.27
CA LYS A 508 -5.00 -58.30 -15.86
C LYS A 508 -4.42 -58.46 -14.45
#